data_19ecc12f566370bb88022ef4f7be2c4c
#
_entry.id   19ecc12f566370bb88022ef4f7be2c4c
#
_cell.length_a   1.000
_cell.length_b   1.000
_cell.length_c   1.000
_cell.angle_alpha   90.00
_cell.angle_beta   90.00
_cell.angle_gamma   90.00
#
_symmetry.space_group_name_H-M   'P 1'
#
loop_
_entity.id
_entity.type
_entity.pdbx_description
1 polymer ?
#
loop_
_entity_poly.entity_id
_entity_poly.type
_entity_poly.pdbx_seq_one_letter_code
_entity_poly.pdbx_strand_id
1 'polypeptide(L)'
;GVIIMIELKDDELVFEFPKVHKEAVCRIAFQRTLRIPDDNREYPLPPGLGRFPMAHVEDHSARLPASWAERGGVLLPMYQAEALWLNFDCGRGFGGGNYPFAVKIAAGKINAVTGDAWSNDLVKEPQDYIVVPDQPWLDGFSVGKGLIRQFVAMPLGRGYTAEEQITGAAEHGGIQFIVYPMKRECYEAMREDSLPDIAFNLCQSYEQSPALDSMGLAPGGLMRQEIYEDEYGFDVWDTDNSSRCFVHVLNSAQWTAATGGHTPGR
;
A
#
# COMPACT_ATOMS: atom_id res chain seq x y z
N GLY A 1 -16.63 8.85 18.81
CA GLY A 1 -15.93 7.87 18.00
C GLY A 1 -14.48 7.85 18.40
N VAL A 2 -13.91 6.68 18.67
CA VAL A 2 -12.45 6.55 18.89
C VAL A 2 -11.81 6.71 17.53
N ILE A 3 -11.05 7.77 17.34
CA ILE A 3 -10.20 7.96 16.18
C ILE A 3 -9.16 6.85 16.25
N ILE A 4 -9.22 5.89 15.32
CA ILE A 4 -8.14 4.94 15.10
C ILE A 4 -7.05 5.79 14.45
N MET A 5 -6.06 6.21 15.24
CA MET A 5 -4.91 6.92 14.69
C MET A 5 -4.05 5.89 13.98
N ILE A 6 -3.84 6.11 12.69
CA ILE A 6 -2.80 5.41 11.95
C ILE A 6 -1.49 6.01 12.42
N GLU A 7 -0.65 5.19 13.03
CA GLU A 7 0.67 5.63 13.46
C GLU A 7 1.65 5.51 12.29
N LEU A 8 2.55 6.48 12.20
CA LEU A 8 3.72 6.43 11.35
C LEU A 8 4.92 6.11 12.23
N LYS A 9 5.51 4.93 12.06
CA LYS A 9 6.62 4.46 12.88
C LYS A 9 7.68 3.84 12.00
N ASP A 10 8.90 4.33 12.10
CA ASP A 10 10.05 3.86 11.33
C ASP A 10 9.78 3.81 9.80
N ASP A 11 9.09 4.83 9.27
CA ASP A 11 8.62 4.91 7.88
C ASP A 11 7.69 3.76 7.46
N GLU A 12 6.90 3.26 8.40
CA GLU A 12 5.82 2.30 8.17
C GLU A 12 4.47 2.89 8.61
N LEU A 13 3.42 2.62 7.85
CA LEU A 13 2.05 2.81 8.31
C LEU A 13 1.70 1.68 9.26
N VAL A 14 1.29 2.01 10.47
CA VAL A 14 0.90 1.04 11.49
C VAL A 14 -0.60 1.14 11.74
N PHE A 15 -1.32 0.08 11.42
CA PHE A 15 -2.75 -0.07 11.67
C PHE A 15 -2.95 -0.98 12.88
N GLU A 16 -3.48 -0.43 13.96
CA GLU A 16 -3.74 -1.19 15.19
C GLU A 16 -5.23 -1.34 15.44
N PHE A 17 -5.66 -2.56 15.79
CA PHE A 17 -7.05 -2.88 16.06
C PHE A 17 -7.23 -3.47 17.48
N PRO A 18 -6.89 -2.73 18.54
CA PRO A 18 -6.89 -3.25 19.90
C PRO A 18 -8.29 -3.65 20.41
N LYS A 19 -9.35 -3.10 19.79
CA LYS A 19 -10.73 -3.50 20.08
C LYS A 19 -11.07 -4.90 19.55
N VAL A 20 -10.44 -5.30 18.46
CA VAL A 20 -10.61 -6.62 17.86
C VAL A 20 -9.72 -7.61 18.59
N HIS A 21 -8.39 -7.39 18.56
CA HIS A 21 -7.45 -8.24 19.27
C HIS A 21 -6.13 -7.48 19.51
N LYS A 22 -5.45 -7.75 20.63
CA LYS A 22 -4.16 -7.10 21.00
C LYS A 22 -3.04 -7.35 19.98
N GLU A 23 -3.09 -8.45 19.24
CA GLU A 23 -2.12 -8.82 18.21
C GLU A 23 -2.53 -8.34 16.81
N ALA A 24 -3.70 -7.74 16.66
CA ALA A 24 -4.20 -7.25 15.38
C ALA A 24 -3.48 -5.95 14.98
N VAL A 25 -2.26 -6.10 14.46
CA VAL A 25 -1.38 -5.02 13.99
C VAL A 25 -0.91 -5.34 12.59
N CYS A 26 -1.22 -4.46 11.64
CA CYS A 26 -0.76 -4.53 10.25
C CYS A 26 0.18 -3.35 9.96
N ARG A 27 1.35 -3.62 9.39
CA ARG A 27 2.31 -2.60 8.96
C ARG A 27 2.45 -2.62 7.45
N ILE A 28 2.48 -1.44 6.86
CA ILE A 28 2.68 -1.28 5.42
C ILE A 28 3.86 -0.35 5.20
N ALA A 29 4.90 -0.83 4.51
CA ALA A 29 6.07 -0.05 4.12
C ALA A 29 6.09 0.14 2.60
N PHE A 30 6.54 1.32 2.18
CA PHE A 30 6.75 1.67 0.78
C PHE A 30 8.24 1.51 0.47
N GLN A 31 8.55 0.59 -0.42
CA GLN A 31 9.92 0.26 -0.78
C GLN A 31 10.26 0.86 -2.15
N ARG A 32 11.41 1.51 -2.23
CA ARG A 32 12.00 1.92 -3.51
C ARG A 32 12.43 0.71 -4.29
N THR A 33 12.37 0.80 -5.61
CA THR A 33 12.87 -0.24 -6.48
C THR A 33 13.28 0.33 -7.84
N LEU A 34 14.00 -0.49 -8.61
CA LEU A 34 14.36 -0.13 -9.99
C LEU A 34 13.12 -0.11 -10.86
N ARG A 35 12.97 0.93 -11.67
CA ARG A 35 11.97 0.94 -12.73
C ARG A 35 12.39 -0.05 -13.81
N ILE A 36 11.49 -0.96 -14.16
CA ILE A 36 11.68 -1.88 -15.28
C ILE A 36 11.16 -1.26 -16.58
N PRO A 37 11.70 -1.66 -17.76
CA PRO A 37 11.25 -1.15 -19.05
C PRO A 37 9.77 -1.44 -19.32
N ASP A 38 9.07 -0.49 -19.92
CA ASP A 38 7.69 -0.64 -20.37
C ASP A 38 7.66 -1.00 -21.87
N ASP A 39 8.16 -2.19 -22.19
CA ASP A 39 8.29 -2.72 -23.57
C ASP A 39 7.42 -3.97 -23.80
N ASN A 40 6.46 -4.24 -22.91
CA ASN A 40 5.57 -5.42 -22.90
C ASN A 40 6.29 -6.77 -22.79
N ARG A 41 7.55 -6.78 -22.38
CA ARG A 41 8.26 -8.02 -21.99
C ARG A 41 8.06 -8.26 -20.49
N GLU A 42 8.08 -9.53 -20.10
CA GLU A 42 8.06 -9.91 -18.68
C GLU A 42 9.46 -9.76 -18.06
N TYR A 43 9.51 -9.17 -16.89
CA TYR A 43 10.72 -9.00 -16.10
C TYR A 43 10.58 -9.68 -14.74
N PRO A 44 11.68 -10.13 -14.13
CA PRO A 44 11.67 -10.56 -12.73
C PRO A 44 11.39 -9.36 -11.81
N LEU A 45 10.88 -9.64 -10.62
CA LEU A 45 10.67 -8.62 -9.60
C LEU A 45 12.02 -7.97 -9.23
N PRO A 46 12.15 -6.64 -9.32
CA PRO A 46 13.39 -5.97 -8.97
C PRO A 46 13.59 -5.93 -7.45
N PRO A 47 14.84 -5.86 -6.97
CA PRO A 47 15.13 -5.80 -5.55
C PRO A 47 14.64 -4.50 -4.92
N GLY A 48 14.37 -4.53 -3.62
CA GLY A 48 14.10 -3.33 -2.83
C GLY A 48 15.35 -2.47 -2.68
N LEU A 49 15.18 -1.15 -2.71
CA LEU A 49 16.23 -0.13 -2.63
C LEU A 49 16.13 0.73 -1.37
N GLY A 50 15.48 0.23 -0.34
CA GLY A 50 15.21 0.95 0.90
C GLY A 50 13.80 1.53 0.96
N ARG A 51 13.43 1.99 2.15
CA ARG A 51 12.10 2.55 2.41
C ARG A 51 12.02 4.00 1.95
N PHE A 52 10.85 4.39 1.50
CA PHE A 52 10.51 5.80 1.37
C PHE A 52 10.25 6.40 2.76
N PRO A 53 10.75 7.60 3.06
CA PRO A 53 10.33 8.33 4.25
C PRO A 53 8.89 8.82 4.06
N MET A 54 8.19 8.95 5.18
CA MET A 54 6.84 9.49 5.19
C MET A 54 6.67 10.57 6.26
N ALA A 55 5.64 11.42 6.12
CA ALA A 55 5.27 12.40 7.11
C ALA A 55 3.75 12.46 7.28
N HIS A 56 3.25 12.80 8.46
CA HIS A 56 1.82 12.99 8.66
C HIS A 56 1.31 14.25 7.96
N VAL A 57 0.15 14.17 7.32
CA VAL A 57 -0.54 15.33 6.72
C VAL A 57 -0.83 16.37 7.78
N GLU A 58 -1.21 15.97 8.98
CA GLU A 58 -1.58 16.86 10.09
C GLU A 58 -0.43 17.80 10.49
N ASP A 59 0.80 17.30 10.51
CA ASP A 59 1.99 18.07 10.88
C ASP A 59 2.32 19.19 9.87
N HIS A 60 1.77 19.11 8.67
CA HIS A 60 2.06 20.02 7.56
C HIS A 60 0.82 20.67 6.94
N SER A 61 -0.35 20.51 7.55
CA SER A 61 -1.66 20.90 7.02
C SER A 61 -1.74 22.36 6.54
N ALA A 62 -1.04 23.27 7.22
CA ALA A 62 -0.99 24.70 6.85
C ALA A 62 -0.31 24.98 5.48
N ARG A 63 0.42 24.03 4.94
CA ARG A 63 1.18 24.14 3.66
C ARG A 63 0.66 23.20 2.57
N LEU A 64 -0.43 22.51 2.85
CA LEU A 64 -1.00 21.51 1.96
C LEU A 64 -2.35 21.98 1.40
N PRO A 65 -2.83 21.41 0.28
CA PRO A 65 -4.18 21.64 -0.20
C PRO A 65 -5.22 21.30 0.87
N ALA A 66 -6.27 22.09 0.99
CA ALA A 66 -7.34 21.88 1.98
C ALA A 66 -7.95 20.47 1.87
N SER A 67 -8.13 19.97 0.65
CA SER A 67 -8.64 18.62 0.40
C SER A 67 -7.75 17.49 0.95
N TRP A 68 -6.45 17.72 1.11
CA TRP A 68 -5.53 16.76 1.72
C TRP A 68 -5.63 16.83 3.25
N ALA A 69 -5.69 18.06 3.79
CA ALA A 69 -5.90 18.26 5.23
C ALA A 69 -7.22 17.63 5.70
N GLU A 70 -8.28 17.73 4.90
CA GLU A 70 -9.58 17.11 5.19
C GLU A 70 -9.55 15.57 5.14
N ARG A 71 -8.80 15.00 4.23
CA ARG A 71 -8.66 13.54 4.10
C ARG A 71 -7.70 12.95 5.13
N GLY A 72 -6.76 13.73 5.62
CA GLY A 72 -5.69 13.26 6.48
C GLY A 72 -4.74 12.27 5.79
N GLY A 73 -4.13 11.39 6.57
CA GLY A 73 -3.22 10.37 6.09
C GLY A 73 -1.76 10.82 6.11
N VAL A 74 -0.99 10.37 5.13
CA VAL A 74 0.46 10.61 5.08
C VAL A 74 0.91 11.15 3.73
N LEU A 75 2.07 11.80 3.76
CA LEU A 75 2.81 12.32 2.61
C LEU A 75 3.91 11.33 2.24
N LEU A 76 4.05 11.00 0.97
CA LEU A 76 5.07 10.13 0.40
C LEU A 76 5.85 10.88 -0.69
N PRO A 77 7.16 11.14 -0.53
CA PRO A 77 7.95 11.76 -1.59
C PRO A 77 8.37 10.73 -2.63
N MET A 78 8.08 10.99 -3.88
CA MET A 78 8.57 10.19 -5.01
C MET A 78 9.09 11.08 -6.12
N TYR A 79 10.18 10.69 -6.74
CA TYR A 79 10.62 11.33 -7.98
C TYR A 79 9.80 10.82 -9.17
N GLN A 80 9.70 11.66 -10.23
CA GLN A 80 9.05 11.24 -11.46
C GLN A 80 9.75 9.99 -12.03
N ALA A 81 8.96 9.02 -12.46
CA ALA A 81 9.40 7.75 -12.98
C ALA A 81 10.09 6.82 -11.97
N GLU A 82 10.11 7.18 -10.69
CA GLU A 82 10.53 6.28 -9.62
C GLU A 82 9.49 5.16 -9.42
N ALA A 83 9.95 3.96 -9.12
CA ALA A 83 9.09 2.82 -8.89
C ALA A 83 9.06 2.43 -7.41
N LEU A 84 7.93 1.86 -6.98
CA LEU A 84 7.75 1.36 -5.63
C LEU A 84 7.14 -0.04 -5.64
N TRP A 85 7.30 -0.74 -4.52
CA TRP A 85 6.49 -1.87 -4.14
C TRP A 85 6.06 -1.75 -2.68
N LEU A 86 4.98 -2.42 -2.33
CA LEU A 86 4.40 -2.42 -1.00
C LEU A 86 4.84 -3.67 -0.26
N ASN A 87 5.32 -3.49 0.97
CA ASN A 87 5.66 -4.58 1.88
C ASN A 87 4.67 -4.60 3.04
N PHE A 88 4.21 -5.80 3.39
CA PHE A 88 3.23 -6.02 4.46
C PHE A 88 3.86 -6.85 5.57
N ASP A 89 3.80 -6.33 6.79
CA ASP A 89 4.22 -7.04 8.00
C ASP A 89 3.06 -7.02 9.00
N CYS A 90 2.54 -8.19 9.32
CA CYS A 90 1.45 -8.36 10.29
C CYS A 90 1.94 -8.67 11.70
N GLY A 91 3.15 -8.28 11.98
CA GLY A 91 3.77 -8.26 13.31
C GLY A 91 4.03 -9.63 13.91
N ARG A 92 5.29 -9.94 14.10
CA ARG A 92 5.69 -10.90 15.12
C ARG A 92 5.52 -10.23 16.48
N GLY A 93 4.28 -10.20 17.01
CA GLY A 93 4.07 -9.86 18.40
C GLY A 93 4.87 -10.81 19.30
N PHE A 94 5.14 -10.41 20.54
CA PHE A 94 5.69 -11.28 21.56
C PHE A 94 4.76 -12.49 21.76
N GLY A 95 4.94 -13.51 20.92
CA GLY A 95 4.07 -14.69 20.91
C GLY A 95 4.01 -15.43 19.57
N GLY A 96 4.63 -14.87 18.50
CA GLY A 96 4.94 -15.60 17.27
C GLY A 96 3.79 -15.82 16.27
N GLY A 97 2.61 -15.24 16.46
CA GLY A 97 1.49 -15.39 15.53
C GLY A 97 1.37 -14.20 14.57
N ASN A 98 1.26 -14.47 13.28
CA ASN A 98 0.87 -13.47 12.31
C ASN A 98 -0.66 -13.30 12.38
N TYR A 99 -1.14 -12.07 12.59
CA TYR A 99 -2.57 -11.78 12.55
C TYR A 99 -3.00 -11.52 11.11
N PRO A 100 -3.99 -12.24 10.55
CA PRO A 100 -4.41 -12.03 9.16
C PRO A 100 -5.27 -10.78 8.97
N PHE A 101 -5.10 -10.13 7.80
CA PHE A 101 -5.90 -8.99 7.36
C PHE A 101 -6.26 -9.14 5.89
N ALA A 102 -7.47 -8.66 5.52
CA ALA A 102 -7.79 -8.34 4.15
C ALA A 102 -7.41 -6.87 3.90
N VAL A 103 -6.61 -6.61 2.87
CA VAL A 103 -6.13 -5.26 2.53
C VAL A 103 -6.59 -4.88 1.13
N LYS A 104 -7.45 -3.87 1.05
CA LYS A 104 -7.82 -3.21 -0.22
C LYS A 104 -6.84 -2.10 -0.53
N ILE A 105 -6.44 -2.00 -1.78
CA ILE A 105 -5.44 -1.04 -2.25
C ILE A 105 -5.95 -0.38 -3.53
N ALA A 106 -5.89 0.95 -3.57
CA ALA A 106 -6.11 1.69 -4.80
C ALA A 106 -4.99 2.68 -5.08
N ALA A 107 -4.72 2.91 -6.35
CA ALA A 107 -3.99 4.08 -6.83
C ALA A 107 -4.99 5.02 -7.52
N GLY A 108 -5.11 6.24 -6.97
CA GLY A 108 -6.24 7.10 -7.29
C GLY A 108 -7.56 6.41 -6.95
N LYS A 109 -8.42 6.23 -7.95
CA LYS A 109 -9.68 5.47 -7.84
C LYS A 109 -9.67 4.12 -8.58
N ILE A 110 -8.53 3.51 -8.73
CA ILE A 110 -8.39 2.20 -9.38
C ILE A 110 -7.91 1.18 -8.38
N ASN A 111 -8.66 0.09 -8.24
CA ASN A 111 -8.28 -1.03 -7.40
C ASN A 111 -7.03 -1.73 -7.97
N ALA A 112 -6.00 -1.90 -7.17
CA ALA A 112 -4.74 -2.48 -7.63
C ALA A 112 -4.82 -4.00 -7.88
N VAL A 113 -5.80 -4.66 -7.27
CA VAL A 113 -5.97 -6.12 -7.38
C VAL A 113 -6.78 -6.52 -8.60
N THR A 114 -7.86 -5.79 -8.91
CA THR A 114 -8.74 -6.10 -10.05
C THR A 114 -8.49 -5.24 -11.28
N GLY A 115 -7.92 -4.05 -11.11
CA GLY A 115 -7.81 -3.05 -12.18
C GLY A 115 -9.09 -2.27 -12.43
N ASP A 116 -10.16 -2.52 -11.67
CA ASP A 116 -11.46 -1.88 -11.82
C ASP A 116 -11.57 -0.57 -11.02
N ALA A 117 -12.66 0.16 -11.24
CA ALA A 117 -12.98 1.34 -10.45
C ALA A 117 -13.15 0.98 -8.96
N TRP A 118 -12.66 1.88 -8.10
CA TRP A 118 -12.70 1.69 -6.65
C TRP A 118 -14.12 1.67 -6.10
N SER A 119 -14.41 0.71 -5.24
CA SER A 119 -15.55 0.70 -4.32
C SER A 119 -15.07 0.69 -2.87
N ASN A 120 -15.88 1.17 -1.94
CA ASN A 120 -15.51 1.16 -0.52
C ASN A 120 -15.76 -0.19 0.17
N ASP A 121 -16.64 -1.00 -0.41
CA ASP A 121 -17.00 -2.30 0.15
C ASP A 121 -15.96 -3.35 -0.23
N LEU A 122 -15.76 -4.32 0.65
CA LEU A 122 -14.96 -5.50 0.37
C LEU A 122 -15.76 -6.43 -0.54
N VAL A 123 -15.17 -6.90 -1.65
CA VAL A 123 -15.84 -7.74 -2.65
C VAL A 123 -15.13 -9.08 -2.77
N LYS A 124 -15.91 -10.16 -2.72
CA LYS A 124 -15.41 -11.54 -2.85
C LYS A 124 -15.21 -11.96 -4.31
N GLU A 125 -16.13 -11.60 -5.18
CA GLU A 125 -16.16 -12.03 -6.59
C GLU A 125 -16.38 -10.82 -7.54
N PRO A 126 -15.34 -10.42 -8.28
CA PRO A 126 -13.94 -10.87 -8.14
C PRO A 126 -13.32 -10.38 -6.83
N GLN A 127 -12.41 -11.17 -6.24
CA GLN A 127 -11.67 -10.76 -5.04
C GLN A 127 -10.92 -9.47 -5.31
N ASP A 128 -11.24 -8.41 -4.57
CA ASP A 128 -10.72 -7.06 -4.78
C ASP A 128 -9.75 -6.59 -3.69
N TYR A 129 -9.22 -7.52 -2.93
CA TYR A 129 -8.27 -7.35 -1.83
C TYR A 129 -7.17 -8.42 -1.87
N ILE A 130 -6.10 -8.17 -1.15
CA ILE A 130 -5.09 -9.18 -0.84
C ILE A 130 -5.24 -9.64 0.61
N VAL A 131 -4.77 -10.85 0.90
CA VAL A 131 -4.72 -11.39 2.26
C VAL A 131 -3.28 -11.33 2.75
N VAL A 132 -3.04 -10.64 3.85
CA VAL A 132 -1.73 -10.51 4.48
C VAL A 132 -1.72 -11.23 5.83
N PRO A 133 -0.65 -11.92 6.22
CA PRO A 133 0.69 -11.94 5.64
C PRO A 133 0.92 -12.93 4.49
N ASP A 134 -0.10 -13.66 4.04
CA ASP A 134 0.07 -14.69 2.99
C ASP A 134 0.58 -14.06 1.68
N GLN A 135 0.07 -12.87 1.33
CA GLN A 135 0.64 -12.00 0.30
C GLN A 135 1.58 -10.98 0.97
N PRO A 136 2.89 -11.27 1.11
CA PRO A 136 3.79 -10.43 1.91
C PRO A 136 4.21 -9.12 1.23
N TRP A 137 4.00 -8.99 -0.09
CA TRP A 137 4.28 -7.77 -0.86
C TRP A 137 3.42 -7.68 -2.12
N LEU A 138 3.32 -6.46 -2.66
CA LEU A 138 2.67 -6.18 -3.94
C LEU A 138 3.51 -5.16 -4.73
N ASP A 139 3.93 -5.53 -5.95
CA ASP A 139 4.82 -4.73 -6.79
C ASP A 139 4.10 -3.86 -7.82
N GLY A 140 2.80 -4.04 -8.02
CA GLY A 140 2.09 -3.29 -9.04
C GLY A 140 0.60 -3.60 -9.13
N PHE A 141 0.00 -3.10 -10.21
CA PHE A 141 -1.39 -3.36 -10.57
C PHE A 141 -1.52 -4.75 -11.18
N SER A 142 -2.44 -5.57 -10.67
CA SER A 142 -2.78 -6.84 -11.32
C SER A 142 -3.42 -6.59 -12.70
N VAL A 143 -2.91 -7.31 -13.68
CA VAL A 143 -3.50 -7.34 -15.03
C VAL A 143 -4.02 -8.74 -15.38
N GLY A 144 -4.15 -9.59 -14.37
CA GLY A 144 -4.64 -10.96 -14.47
C GLY A 144 -3.56 -11.96 -14.86
N LYS A 145 -3.89 -13.26 -14.71
CA LYS A 145 -3.04 -14.40 -15.12
C LYS A 145 -1.63 -14.42 -14.47
N GLY A 146 -1.51 -13.99 -13.21
CA GLY A 146 -0.23 -13.93 -12.51
C GLY A 146 0.72 -12.86 -13.06
N LEU A 147 0.20 -11.84 -13.68
CA LEU A 147 0.94 -10.70 -14.22
C LEU A 147 0.52 -9.41 -13.53
N ILE A 148 1.50 -8.56 -13.29
CA ILE A 148 1.31 -7.21 -12.76
C ILE A 148 2.05 -6.19 -13.61
N ARG A 149 1.60 -4.92 -13.54
CA ARG A 149 2.34 -3.76 -14.03
C ARG A 149 2.85 -2.95 -12.86
N GLN A 150 4.15 -2.68 -12.86
CA GLN A 150 4.87 -1.99 -11.79
C GLN A 150 4.21 -0.66 -11.40
N PHE A 151 4.19 -0.36 -10.10
CA PHE A 151 3.81 0.96 -9.61
C PHE A 151 4.92 1.98 -9.94
N VAL A 152 4.62 2.95 -10.78
CA VAL A 152 5.56 3.99 -11.21
C VAL A 152 4.95 5.37 -10.98
N ALA A 153 5.69 6.24 -10.31
CA ALA A 153 5.27 7.62 -10.06
C ALA A 153 5.30 8.46 -11.33
N MET A 154 4.17 9.00 -11.73
CA MET A 154 4.02 9.84 -12.94
C MET A 154 3.22 11.11 -12.63
N PRO A 155 3.44 12.20 -13.38
CA PRO A 155 2.65 13.42 -13.20
C PRO A 155 1.16 13.18 -13.39
N LEU A 156 0.36 13.70 -12.46
CA LEU A 156 -1.10 13.71 -12.56
C LEU A 156 -1.53 14.80 -13.59
N GLY A 157 -2.63 14.55 -14.31
CA GLY A 157 -3.16 15.50 -15.29
C GLY A 157 -2.49 15.47 -16.68
N ARG A 158 -1.67 14.45 -16.95
CA ARG A 158 -1.00 14.25 -18.26
C ARG A 158 -1.37 12.94 -18.96
N GLY A 159 -2.41 12.24 -18.47
CA GLY A 159 -2.91 10.99 -19.06
C GLY A 159 -2.06 9.75 -18.77
N TYR A 160 -1.12 9.82 -17.83
CA TYR A 160 -0.22 8.70 -17.53
C TYR A 160 -0.68 7.81 -16.39
N THR A 161 -1.43 8.35 -15.43
CA THR A 161 -1.83 7.57 -14.24
C THR A 161 -2.90 6.55 -14.57
N ALA A 162 -2.99 5.49 -13.76
CA ALA A 162 -4.03 4.47 -13.90
C ALA A 162 -5.43 5.07 -13.80
N GLU A 163 -5.63 6.04 -12.89
CA GLU A 163 -6.88 6.77 -12.75
C GLU A 163 -7.28 7.49 -14.05
N GLU A 164 -6.36 8.26 -14.64
CA GLU A 164 -6.63 8.99 -15.88
C GLU A 164 -6.90 8.08 -17.06
N GLN A 165 -6.18 6.96 -17.19
CA GLN A 165 -6.34 6.02 -18.29
C GLN A 165 -7.68 5.27 -18.23
N ILE A 166 -8.22 5.04 -17.06
CA ILE A 166 -9.45 4.24 -16.86
C ILE A 166 -10.67 5.15 -16.70
N THR A 167 -10.57 6.23 -15.92
CA THR A 167 -11.70 7.11 -15.63
C THR A 167 -11.75 8.36 -16.50
N GLY A 168 -10.65 8.71 -17.16
CA GLY A 168 -10.50 9.97 -17.89
C GLY A 168 -10.34 11.20 -16.98
N ALA A 169 -10.23 11.04 -15.66
CA ALA A 169 -10.14 12.12 -14.69
C ALA A 169 -8.84 12.07 -13.90
N ALA A 170 -8.28 13.23 -13.57
CA ALA A 170 -7.06 13.39 -12.77
C ALA A 170 -7.40 14.04 -11.43
N GLU A 171 -8.29 13.44 -10.67
CA GLU A 171 -8.87 14.09 -9.49
C GLU A 171 -8.20 13.73 -8.18
N HIS A 172 -7.73 12.49 -8.03
CA HIS A 172 -7.39 11.97 -6.72
C HIS A 172 -5.90 11.70 -6.55
N GLY A 173 -5.23 11.10 -7.51
CA GLY A 173 -3.83 10.71 -7.37
C GLY A 173 -3.55 9.90 -6.11
N GLY A 174 -2.28 9.66 -5.78
CA GLY A 174 -1.89 9.00 -4.54
C GLY A 174 -2.34 7.53 -4.43
N ILE A 175 -2.29 7.02 -3.21
CA ILE A 175 -2.67 5.63 -2.88
C ILE A 175 -3.65 5.67 -1.71
N GLN A 176 -4.56 4.72 -1.66
CA GLN A 176 -5.40 4.53 -0.48
C GLN A 176 -5.47 3.06 -0.08
N PHE A 177 -5.60 2.84 1.22
CA PHE A 177 -5.75 1.53 1.82
C PHE A 177 -7.04 1.47 2.62
N ILE A 178 -7.69 0.31 2.63
CA ILE A 178 -8.62 -0.08 3.68
C ILE A 178 -8.14 -1.43 4.21
N VAL A 179 -7.91 -1.49 5.52
CA VAL A 179 -7.42 -2.68 6.22
C VAL A 179 -8.54 -3.23 7.08
N TYR A 180 -8.86 -4.50 6.87
CA TYR A 180 -9.88 -5.24 7.61
C TYR A 180 -9.21 -6.34 8.41
N PRO A 181 -9.24 -6.33 9.75
CA PRO A 181 -8.69 -7.42 10.56
C PRO A 181 -9.56 -8.67 10.44
N MET A 182 -8.96 -9.82 10.66
CA MET A 182 -9.75 -11.04 10.91
C MET A 182 -10.58 -10.86 12.19
N LYS A 183 -11.78 -11.40 12.24
CA LYS A 183 -12.59 -11.43 13.47
C LYS A 183 -11.86 -12.18 14.59
N ARG A 184 -11.99 -11.69 15.82
CA ARG A 184 -11.31 -12.28 16.98
C ARG A 184 -11.56 -13.78 17.10
N GLU A 185 -12.83 -14.18 17.06
CA GLU A 185 -13.24 -15.56 17.21
C GLU A 185 -12.64 -16.49 16.14
N CYS A 186 -12.51 -16.00 14.89
CA CYS A 186 -11.90 -16.75 13.81
C CYS A 186 -10.39 -16.92 14.05
N TYR A 187 -9.72 -15.84 14.47
CA TYR A 187 -8.29 -15.88 14.78
C TYR A 187 -7.96 -16.79 15.96
N GLU A 188 -8.73 -16.71 17.05
CA GLU A 188 -8.53 -17.53 18.23
C GLU A 188 -8.76 -19.01 17.91
N ALA A 189 -9.81 -19.35 17.16
CA ALA A 189 -10.07 -20.72 16.69
C ALA A 189 -8.93 -21.27 15.82
N MET A 190 -8.43 -20.47 14.86
CA MET A 190 -7.30 -20.85 14.01
C MET A 190 -6.03 -21.14 14.82
N ARG A 191 -5.80 -20.42 15.92
CA ARG A 191 -4.63 -20.63 16.78
C ARG A 191 -4.76 -21.89 17.67
N GLU A 192 -5.96 -22.25 18.08
CA GLU A 192 -6.19 -23.47 18.84
C GLU A 192 -5.94 -24.73 18.00
N ASP A 193 -6.24 -24.66 16.69
CA ASP A 193 -6.01 -25.76 15.75
C ASP A 193 -4.54 -25.87 15.30
N SER A 194 -3.73 -24.81 15.51
CA SER A 194 -2.33 -24.75 15.09
C SER A 194 -1.39 -25.12 16.22
N LEU A 195 -0.88 -26.35 16.25
CA LEU A 195 0.33 -26.70 17.01
C LEU A 195 1.58 -26.14 16.28
N PRO A 196 2.67 -25.77 17.00
CA PRO A 196 3.66 -24.83 16.50
C PRO A 196 4.58 -25.42 15.45
N ASP A 197 4.73 -24.76 14.31
CA ASP A 197 5.88 -24.98 13.44
C ASP A 197 6.53 -23.66 12.95
N ILE A 198 7.82 -23.74 12.66
CA ILE A 198 8.92 -22.79 12.78
C ILE A 198 9.08 -21.88 11.53
N ALA A 199 9.53 -20.65 11.79
CA ALA A 199 9.75 -19.55 10.86
C ALA A 199 10.96 -19.64 9.92
N PHE A 200 10.96 -18.88 8.79
CA PHE A 200 12.18 -18.36 8.16
C PHE A 200 12.02 -17.01 7.41
N ASN A 201 13.10 -16.20 7.47
CA ASN A 201 13.22 -14.82 6.96
C ASN A 201 14.06 -14.72 5.68
N LEU A 202 13.92 -13.63 4.91
CA LEU A 202 15.07 -12.86 4.37
C LEU A 202 14.67 -11.52 3.70
N CYS A 203 15.44 -10.47 4.02
CA CYS A 203 15.39 -9.11 3.43
C CYS A 203 16.66 -8.78 2.68
N GLN A 204 16.60 -7.93 1.63
CA GLN A 204 17.72 -7.09 1.17
C GLN A 204 17.29 -5.86 0.35
N SER A 205 18.05 -4.77 0.42
CA SER A 205 17.79 -3.40 -0.06
C SER A 205 18.82 -2.84 -1.05
N TYR A 206 18.48 -1.79 -1.86
CA TYR A 206 19.40 -0.79 -2.50
C TYR A 206 18.66 0.35 -3.27
N GLU A 207 19.29 1.51 -3.50
CA GLU A 207 18.84 2.88 -3.86
C GLU A 207 18.99 3.28 -5.36
N GLN A 208 18.46 4.31 -5.95
CA GLN A 208 18.14 5.75 -5.98
C GLN A 208 17.62 6.31 -7.34
N SER A 209 17.12 7.48 -7.42
CA SER A 209 16.34 8.67 -7.84
C SER A 209 16.50 9.24 -9.29
N PRO A 210 16.00 10.45 -9.76
CA PRO A 210 15.04 11.49 -9.35
C PRO A 210 14.05 12.09 -10.40
N ALA A 211 13.18 12.92 -10.14
CA ALA A 211 12.44 14.21 -9.97
C ALA A 211 11.46 14.71 -11.06
N LEU A 212 10.33 15.29 -10.83
CA LEU A 212 9.56 16.51 -10.49
C LEU A 212 8.13 16.57 -11.09
N ASP A 213 7.15 17.00 -10.30
CA ASP A 213 5.75 17.46 -10.42
C ASP A 213 4.73 16.53 -9.74
N SER A 214 3.51 17.04 -9.39
CA SER A 214 2.45 16.30 -8.67
C SER A 214 2.27 14.90 -9.20
N MET A 215 2.26 13.91 -8.30
CA MET A 215 2.50 12.53 -8.67
C MET A 215 1.29 11.63 -8.38
N GLY A 216 0.96 10.78 -9.34
CA GLY A 216 0.10 9.62 -9.17
C GLY A 216 0.88 8.36 -9.52
N LEU A 217 0.24 7.19 -9.48
CA LEU A 217 0.84 5.95 -9.93
C LEU A 217 0.33 5.56 -11.32
N ALA A 218 1.26 5.26 -12.20
CA ALA A 218 1.01 4.71 -13.52
C ALA A 218 1.36 3.22 -13.56
N PRO A 219 0.70 2.43 -14.41
CA PRO A 219 1.15 1.07 -14.70
C PRO A 219 2.47 1.14 -15.50
N GLY A 220 3.52 0.57 -14.92
CA GLY A 220 4.86 0.47 -15.52
C GLY A 220 5.06 -0.80 -16.32
N GLY A 221 6.30 -1.29 -16.35
CA GLY A 221 6.66 -2.53 -17.02
C GLY A 221 5.96 -3.77 -16.46
N LEU A 222 5.94 -4.83 -17.25
CA LEU A 222 5.24 -6.08 -16.96
C LEU A 222 6.13 -7.01 -16.13
N MET A 223 5.59 -7.53 -15.04
CA MET A 223 6.26 -8.47 -14.15
C MET A 223 5.34 -9.65 -13.83
N ARG A 224 5.93 -10.75 -13.36
CA ARG A 224 5.19 -11.92 -12.92
C ARG A 224 5.02 -11.89 -11.39
N GLN A 225 3.78 -11.73 -10.95
CA GLN A 225 3.38 -11.88 -9.55
C GLN A 225 1.92 -12.35 -9.50
N GLU A 226 1.67 -13.44 -8.80
CA GLU A 226 0.31 -13.89 -8.52
C GLU A 226 -0.28 -13.12 -7.34
N ILE A 227 -1.58 -12.83 -7.43
CA ILE A 227 -2.39 -12.43 -6.29
C ILE A 227 -3.01 -13.71 -5.73
N TYR A 228 -2.74 -14.00 -4.46
CA TYR A 228 -3.22 -15.21 -3.82
C TYR A 228 -4.72 -15.11 -3.51
N GLU A 229 -5.41 -16.23 -3.70
CA GLU A 229 -6.81 -16.35 -3.31
C GLU A 229 -6.95 -16.36 -1.77
N ASP A 230 -8.09 -15.88 -1.30
CA ASP A 230 -8.43 -15.89 0.12
C ASP A 230 -8.81 -17.31 0.57
N GLU A 231 -7.89 -17.99 1.26
CA GLU A 231 -8.09 -19.34 1.78
C GLU A 231 -8.87 -19.36 3.11
N TYR A 232 -8.99 -18.21 3.81
CA TYR A 232 -9.73 -18.12 5.09
C TYR A 232 -11.25 -18.01 4.88
N GLY A 233 -11.66 -17.48 3.72
CA GLY A 233 -13.04 -17.22 3.37
C GLY A 233 -13.51 -15.82 3.77
N PHE A 234 -14.40 -15.28 2.96
CA PHE A 234 -14.85 -13.89 3.04
C PHE A 234 -15.45 -13.48 4.39
N ASP A 235 -16.17 -14.38 5.03
CA ASP A 235 -16.93 -14.09 6.25
C ASP A 235 -16.06 -13.90 7.51
N VAL A 236 -14.76 -14.22 7.43
CA VAL A 236 -13.86 -14.06 8.58
C VAL A 236 -13.40 -12.61 8.78
N TRP A 237 -13.57 -11.74 7.78
CA TRP A 237 -13.11 -10.36 7.83
C TRP A 237 -14.08 -9.47 8.61
N ASP A 238 -13.52 -8.67 9.51
CA ASP A 238 -14.28 -7.72 10.33
C ASP A 238 -14.47 -6.41 9.58
N THR A 239 -15.61 -6.28 8.89
CA THR A 239 -15.94 -5.07 8.12
C THR A 239 -16.37 -3.90 9.00
N ASP A 240 -16.76 -4.14 10.25
CA ASP A 240 -17.20 -3.11 11.18
C ASP A 240 -16.03 -2.36 11.84
N ASN A 241 -14.86 -3.00 11.92
CA ASN A 241 -13.65 -2.47 12.52
C ASN A 241 -12.54 -2.21 11.49
N SER A 242 -12.87 -1.79 10.28
CA SER A 242 -11.88 -1.42 9.27
C SER A 242 -11.20 -0.08 9.55
N SER A 243 -10.01 0.10 9.01
CA SER A 243 -9.27 1.37 9.04
C SER A 243 -8.82 1.80 7.65
N ARG A 244 -8.88 3.10 7.36
CA ARG A 244 -8.50 3.68 6.05
C ARG A 244 -7.35 4.65 6.20
N CYS A 245 -6.41 4.62 5.25
CA CYS A 245 -5.36 5.60 5.10
C CYS A 245 -5.27 6.12 3.67
N PHE A 246 -5.08 7.44 3.53
CA PHE A 246 -4.70 8.08 2.27
C PHE A 246 -3.20 8.38 2.28
N VAL A 247 -2.54 8.10 1.16
CA VAL A 247 -1.13 8.39 0.94
C VAL A 247 -1.02 9.37 -0.21
N HIS A 248 -0.66 10.60 0.09
CA HIS A 248 -0.51 11.66 -0.90
C HIS A 248 0.91 11.63 -1.45
N VAL A 249 1.05 11.38 -2.74
CA VAL A 249 2.34 11.31 -3.41
C VAL A 249 2.77 12.72 -3.83
N LEU A 250 3.96 13.14 -3.40
CA LEU A 250 4.55 14.43 -3.69
C LEU A 250 5.85 14.28 -4.46
N ASN A 251 6.10 15.21 -5.38
CA ASN A 251 7.46 15.34 -5.93
C ASN A 251 8.40 16.01 -4.91
N SER A 252 9.70 16.05 -5.24
CA SER A 252 10.73 16.60 -4.36
C SER A 252 10.52 18.07 -4.00
N ALA A 253 10.06 18.89 -4.94
CA ALA A 253 9.79 20.31 -4.70
C ALA A 253 8.59 20.50 -3.76
N GLN A 254 7.52 19.75 -4.00
CA GLN A 254 6.33 19.75 -3.13
C GLN A 254 6.65 19.24 -1.72
N TRP A 255 7.45 18.17 -1.60
CA TRP A 255 7.92 17.65 -0.31
C TRP A 255 8.69 18.72 0.47
N THR A 256 9.69 19.35 -0.16
CA THR A 256 10.46 20.42 0.48
C THR A 256 9.58 21.61 0.86
N ALA A 257 8.65 22.01 -0.01
CA ALA A 257 7.71 23.09 0.28
C ALA A 257 6.76 22.78 1.45
N ALA A 258 6.28 21.53 1.52
CA ALA A 258 5.35 21.09 2.55
C ALA A 258 6.05 20.87 3.90
N THR A 259 7.16 20.13 3.91
CA THR A 259 7.81 19.68 5.16
C THR A 259 8.96 20.57 5.62
N GLY A 260 9.55 21.37 4.73
CA GLY A 260 10.81 22.09 4.97
C GLY A 260 12.03 21.16 5.02
N GLY A 261 11.83 19.86 4.86
CA GLY A 261 12.88 18.84 4.84
C GLY A 261 13.53 18.68 3.48
N HIS A 262 14.77 18.19 3.46
CA HIS A 262 15.36 17.73 2.21
C HIS A 262 14.64 16.48 1.74
N THR A 263 14.45 16.35 0.43
CA THR A 263 14.08 15.06 -0.16
C THR A 263 15.18 14.05 0.17
N PRO A 264 14.82 12.81 0.48
CA PRO A 264 15.80 11.76 0.71
C PRO A 264 16.80 11.75 -0.43
N GLY A 265 18.09 11.74 -0.09
CA GLY A 265 19.18 11.85 -1.05
C GLY A 265 19.08 10.86 -2.19
N ARG A 266 19.70 11.26 -3.28
CA ARG A 266 19.95 10.40 -4.43
C ARG A 266 20.95 9.30 -4.06
#